data_e0208632c14048089e40cc569fc214b3
#
_entry.id   e0208632c14048089e40cc569fc214b3
#
_cell.length_a   1.000
_cell.length_b   1.000
_cell.length_c   1.000
_cell.angle_alpha   90.00
_cell.angle_beta   90.00
_cell.angle_gamma   90.00
#
_symmetry.space_group_name_H-M   'P 1'
#
loop_
_entity.id
_entity.type
_entity.pdbx_description
1 polymer ?
#
loop_
_entity_poly.entity_id
_entity_poly.type
_entity_poly.pdbx_seq_one_letter_code
_entity_poly.pdbx_strand_id
1 'polypeptide(L)'
;SARQCREGYLPTEPLQARLIRVELESGEVEVLITSLLDAQAYPHRLFAKLYALRWGVEENYKREKQRLEIENFSGRTPWVLLQDFHAKIFAQNLTAILVCLAQWLADERYRHRQHSYRINFANALSKMKNHLASLFLDTSPLELCWRLLQRMADAVEAVRPGRKFPRNMKKVRV
;
A
#
# COMPACT_ATOMS: atom_id res chain seq x y z
N SER A 1 -28.04 -13.59 5.99
CA SER A 1 -29.29 -14.25 5.63
C SER A 1 -30.34 -14.04 6.74
N ALA A 2 -31.63 -14.24 6.44
CA ALA A 2 -32.73 -14.11 7.42
C ALA A 2 -32.50 -14.98 8.68
N ARG A 3 -31.83 -16.12 8.55
CA ARG A 3 -31.46 -16.99 9.67
C ARG A 3 -30.41 -16.34 10.58
N GLN A 4 -29.37 -15.75 10.01
CA GLN A 4 -28.33 -15.04 10.78
C GLN A 4 -28.84 -13.82 11.50
N CYS A 5 -29.82 -13.11 10.91
CA CYS A 5 -30.50 -12.02 11.59
C CYS A 5 -31.29 -12.49 12.82
N ARG A 6 -32.00 -13.64 12.70
CA ARG A 6 -32.75 -14.24 13.84
C ARG A 6 -31.83 -14.73 14.95
N GLU A 7 -30.61 -15.13 14.61
CA GLU A 7 -29.57 -15.56 15.57
C GLU A 7 -28.82 -14.36 16.21
N GLY A 8 -29.21 -13.10 15.87
CA GLY A 8 -28.63 -11.89 16.45
C GLY A 8 -27.26 -11.49 15.88
N TYR A 9 -26.79 -12.14 14.80
CA TYR A 9 -25.51 -11.84 14.17
C TYR A 9 -25.53 -10.63 13.23
N LEU A 10 -26.73 -10.25 12.74
CA LEU A 10 -26.89 -9.13 11.82
C LEU A 10 -28.11 -8.28 12.26
N PRO A 11 -28.03 -6.96 12.09
CA PRO A 11 -29.18 -6.09 12.32
C PRO A 11 -30.31 -6.41 11.34
N THR A 12 -31.57 -6.33 11.82
CA THR A 12 -32.78 -6.56 11.03
C THR A 12 -33.28 -5.30 10.34
N GLU A 13 -32.73 -4.14 10.69
CA GLU A 13 -33.14 -2.85 10.12
C GLU A 13 -32.65 -2.71 8.67
N PRO A 14 -33.46 -2.12 7.77
CA PRO A 14 -33.07 -1.85 6.40
C PRO A 14 -31.88 -0.91 6.37
N LEU A 15 -30.83 -1.29 5.65
CA LEU A 15 -29.68 -0.44 5.39
C LEU A 15 -29.94 0.40 4.14
N GLN A 16 -29.87 1.72 4.27
CA GLN A 16 -29.88 2.62 3.13
C GLN A 16 -28.48 2.70 2.52
N ALA A 17 -28.39 2.50 1.23
CA ALA A 17 -27.16 2.61 0.49
C ALA A 17 -27.40 3.32 -0.84
N ARG A 18 -26.39 4.07 -1.29
CA ARG A 18 -26.38 4.75 -2.58
C ARG A 18 -25.50 3.97 -3.54
N LEU A 19 -26.02 3.70 -4.75
CA LEU A 19 -25.28 3.11 -5.85
C LEU A 19 -24.74 4.22 -6.75
N ILE A 20 -23.47 4.14 -7.10
CA ILE A 20 -22.77 5.14 -7.93
C ILE A 20 -22.04 4.43 -9.05
N ARG A 21 -22.40 4.77 -10.29
CA ARG A 21 -21.69 4.31 -11.48
C ARG A 21 -20.46 5.20 -11.68
N VAL A 22 -19.29 4.57 -11.74
CA VAL A 22 -18.01 5.22 -12.00
C VAL A 22 -17.42 4.64 -13.27
N GLU A 23 -17.03 5.52 -14.21
CA GLU A 23 -16.28 5.14 -15.38
C GLU A 23 -14.79 5.38 -15.12
N LEU A 24 -13.99 4.33 -15.29
CA LEU A 24 -12.55 4.35 -15.07
C LEU A 24 -11.81 4.87 -16.31
N GLU A 25 -10.59 5.35 -16.13
CA GLU A 25 -9.73 5.78 -17.26
C GLU A 25 -9.46 4.66 -18.28
N SER A 26 -9.63 3.40 -17.89
CA SER A 26 -9.55 2.23 -18.77
C SER A 26 -10.78 2.07 -19.69
N GLY A 27 -11.87 2.83 -19.46
CA GLY A 27 -13.18 2.67 -20.10
C GLY A 27 -14.08 1.63 -19.42
N GLU A 28 -13.59 0.94 -18.38
CA GLU A 28 -14.39 0.01 -17.60
C GLU A 28 -15.36 0.76 -16.70
N VAL A 29 -16.53 0.15 -16.43
CA VAL A 29 -17.56 0.72 -15.56
C VAL A 29 -17.61 -0.07 -14.29
N GLU A 30 -17.46 0.65 -13.16
CA GLU A 30 -17.61 0.10 -11.81
C GLU A 30 -18.87 0.64 -11.16
N VAL A 31 -19.53 -0.18 -10.35
CA VAL A 31 -20.68 0.23 -9.55
C VAL A 31 -20.29 0.17 -8.07
N LEU A 32 -20.21 1.33 -7.46
CA LEU A 32 -19.85 1.48 -6.06
C LEU A 32 -21.08 1.53 -5.18
N ILE A 33 -21.03 0.90 -4.01
CA ILE A 33 -22.03 0.98 -2.95
C ILE A 33 -21.46 1.80 -1.82
N THR A 34 -22.19 2.83 -1.36
CA THR A 34 -21.72 3.71 -0.28
C THR A 34 -22.84 4.07 0.68
N SER A 35 -22.47 4.34 1.93
CA SER A 35 -23.33 4.95 2.95
C SER A 35 -23.40 6.48 2.86
N LEU A 36 -22.64 7.12 1.95
CA LEU A 36 -22.66 8.56 1.73
C LEU A 36 -23.89 8.93 0.87
N LEU A 37 -25.02 9.11 1.52
CA LEU A 37 -26.32 9.25 0.85
C LEU A 37 -26.53 10.64 0.23
N ASP A 38 -25.97 11.69 0.85
CA ASP A 38 -26.13 13.06 0.38
C ASP A 38 -25.40 13.29 -0.96
N ALA A 39 -26.18 13.47 -2.03
CA ALA A 39 -25.66 13.67 -3.37
C ALA A 39 -25.08 15.07 -3.61
N GLN A 40 -25.48 16.07 -2.80
CA GLN A 40 -24.94 17.43 -2.91
C GLN A 40 -23.59 17.55 -2.20
N ALA A 41 -23.50 17.02 -0.98
CA ALA A 41 -22.25 16.97 -0.23
C ALA A 41 -21.21 16.05 -0.88
N TYR A 42 -21.67 14.91 -1.47
CA TYR A 42 -20.83 13.90 -2.10
C TYR A 42 -21.24 13.66 -3.58
N PRO A 43 -20.95 14.59 -4.48
CA PRO A 43 -21.31 14.46 -5.89
C PRO A 43 -20.58 13.29 -6.54
N HIS A 44 -21.22 12.61 -7.50
CA HIS A 44 -20.71 11.38 -8.14
C HIS A 44 -19.31 11.51 -8.70
N ARG A 45 -18.92 12.69 -9.20
CA ARG A 45 -17.58 12.98 -9.76
C ARG A 45 -16.43 12.78 -8.77
N LEU A 46 -16.69 12.82 -7.46
CA LEU A 46 -15.68 12.58 -6.43
C LEU A 46 -15.32 11.10 -6.31
N PHE A 47 -16.24 10.21 -6.68
CA PHE A 47 -16.08 8.77 -6.44
C PHE A 47 -15.06 8.12 -7.35
N ALA A 48 -14.78 8.64 -8.53
CA ALA A 48 -13.68 8.18 -9.36
C ALA A 48 -12.33 8.35 -8.65
N LYS A 49 -12.10 9.51 -8.01
CA LYS A 49 -10.90 9.78 -7.22
C LYS A 49 -10.84 8.93 -5.95
N LEU A 50 -11.96 8.81 -5.22
CA LEU A 50 -12.04 7.97 -4.02
C LEU A 50 -11.78 6.51 -4.34
N TYR A 51 -12.32 6.02 -5.44
CA TYR A 51 -12.09 4.65 -5.90
C TYR A 51 -10.62 4.42 -6.29
N ALA A 52 -10.00 5.37 -6.97
CA ALA A 52 -8.56 5.30 -7.28
C ALA A 52 -7.69 5.19 -6.01
N LEU A 53 -8.05 5.90 -4.93
CA LEU A 53 -7.35 5.78 -3.65
C LEU A 53 -7.48 4.38 -3.02
N ARG A 54 -8.61 3.68 -3.25
CA ARG A 54 -8.81 2.30 -2.80
C ARG A 54 -7.79 1.33 -3.39
N TRP A 55 -7.35 1.54 -4.64
CA TRP A 55 -6.31 0.72 -5.26
C TRP A 55 -5.01 0.68 -4.46
N GLY A 56 -4.74 1.70 -3.67
CA GLY A 56 -3.61 1.72 -2.75
C GLY A 56 -3.61 0.53 -1.78
N VAL A 57 -4.78 0.07 -1.34
CA VAL A 57 -4.95 -1.09 -0.45
C VAL A 57 -4.55 -2.38 -1.18
N GLU A 58 -5.00 -2.57 -2.42
CA GLU A 58 -4.66 -3.75 -3.23
C GLU A 58 -3.17 -3.81 -3.56
N GLU A 59 -2.58 -2.66 -3.91
CA GLU A 59 -1.13 -2.58 -4.10
C GLU A 59 -0.37 -2.86 -2.80
N ASN A 60 -0.91 -2.46 -1.65
CA ASN A 60 -0.32 -2.78 -0.35
C ASN A 60 -0.36 -4.29 -0.08
N TYR A 61 -1.49 -4.97 -0.32
CA TYR A 61 -1.59 -6.42 -0.18
C TYR A 61 -0.63 -7.17 -1.12
N LYS A 62 -0.43 -6.69 -2.34
CA LYS A 62 0.59 -7.27 -3.25
C LYS A 62 2.00 -7.11 -2.69
N ARG A 63 2.31 -5.95 -2.09
CA ARG A 63 3.60 -5.73 -1.42
C ARG A 63 3.79 -6.66 -0.23
N GLU A 64 2.77 -6.81 0.60
CA GLU A 64 2.79 -7.71 1.75
C GLU A 64 3.02 -9.16 1.34
N LYS A 65 2.32 -9.64 0.32
CA LYS A 65 2.49 -11.01 -0.17
C LYS A 65 3.82 -11.23 -0.89
N GLN A 66 4.21 -10.33 -1.77
CA GLN A 66 5.36 -10.54 -2.67
C GLN A 66 6.70 -10.05 -2.10
N ARG A 67 6.69 -9.00 -1.27
CA ARG A 67 7.90 -8.34 -0.78
C ARG A 67 8.21 -8.65 0.68
N LEU A 68 7.18 -8.71 1.50
CA LEU A 68 7.31 -9.11 2.91
C LEU A 68 7.22 -10.61 3.09
N GLU A 69 6.70 -11.34 2.07
CA GLU A 69 6.43 -12.77 2.19
C GLU A 69 5.62 -13.03 3.48
N ILE A 70 4.50 -12.27 3.63
CA ILE A 70 3.77 -12.21 4.90
C ILE A 70 3.26 -13.59 5.33
N GLU A 71 3.07 -14.49 4.38
CA GLU A 71 2.63 -15.87 4.59
C GLU A 71 3.79 -16.84 4.97
N ASN A 72 5.04 -16.37 4.94
CA ASN A 72 6.22 -17.15 5.34
C ASN A 72 6.53 -16.89 6.82
N PHE A 73 6.11 -17.78 7.69
CA PHE A 73 6.25 -17.67 9.14
C PHE A 73 7.41 -18.52 9.66
N SER A 74 8.11 -18.05 10.69
CA SER A 74 9.23 -18.73 11.31
C SER A 74 8.83 -19.92 12.20
N GLY A 75 7.55 -20.00 12.57
CA GLY A 75 7.01 -21.08 13.42
C GLY A 75 5.54 -21.37 13.15
N ARG A 76 4.98 -22.33 13.89
CA ARG A 76 3.62 -22.85 13.70
C ARG A 76 2.66 -22.55 14.85
N THR A 77 3.14 -21.97 15.94
CA THR A 77 2.28 -21.62 17.07
C THR A 77 1.56 -20.29 16.81
N PRO A 78 0.34 -20.08 17.31
CA PRO A 78 -0.40 -18.84 17.13
C PRO A 78 0.38 -17.60 17.55
N TRP A 79 1.15 -17.67 18.63
CA TRP A 79 1.95 -16.56 19.13
C TRP A 79 3.09 -16.18 18.17
N VAL A 80 3.79 -17.16 17.61
CA VAL A 80 4.86 -16.92 16.63
C VAL A 80 4.28 -16.34 15.34
N LEU A 81 3.13 -16.83 14.87
CA LEU A 81 2.45 -16.29 13.70
C LEU A 81 2.08 -14.81 13.90
N LEU A 82 1.50 -14.47 15.04
CA LEU A 82 1.15 -13.09 15.37
C LEU A 82 2.39 -12.19 15.48
N GLN A 83 3.44 -12.68 16.13
CA GLN A 83 4.70 -11.94 16.27
C GLN A 83 5.33 -11.64 14.92
N ASP A 84 5.48 -12.63 14.05
CA ASP A 84 6.03 -12.47 12.71
C ASP A 84 5.18 -11.52 11.86
N PHE A 85 3.86 -11.67 11.91
CA PHE A 85 2.93 -10.79 11.21
C PHE A 85 3.14 -9.33 11.63
N HIS A 86 3.07 -9.05 12.93
CA HIS A 86 3.21 -7.68 13.44
C HIS A 86 4.59 -7.10 13.19
N ALA A 87 5.66 -7.90 13.29
CA ALA A 87 7.01 -7.46 12.97
C ALA A 87 7.15 -7.05 11.50
N LYS A 88 6.56 -7.82 10.58
CA LYS A 88 6.57 -7.50 9.15
C LYS A 88 5.78 -6.24 8.83
N ILE A 89 4.57 -6.09 9.40
CA ILE A 89 3.75 -4.89 9.24
C ILE A 89 4.45 -3.66 9.84
N PHE A 90 5.06 -3.80 11.01
CA PHE A 90 5.84 -2.72 11.63
C PHE A 90 7.01 -2.28 10.73
N ALA A 91 7.79 -3.22 10.21
CA ALA A 91 8.90 -2.92 9.31
C ALA A 91 8.43 -2.21 8.02
N GLN A 92 7.29 -2.64 7.45
CA GLN A 92 6.68 -1.99 6.29
C GLN A 92 6.24 -0.56 6.60
N ASN A 93 5.52 -0.34 7.69
CA ASN A 93 5.04 0.98 8.07
C ASN A 93 6.19 1.96 8.36
N LEU A 94 7.21 1.50 9.09
CA LEU A 94 8.41 2.30 9.35
C LEU A 94 9.14 2.63 8.04
N THR A 95 9.26 1.65 7.14
CA THR A 95 9.83 1.90 5.79
C THR A 95 9.03 2.95 5.02
N ALA A 96 7.69 2.88 5.08
CA ALA A 96 6.84 3.85 4.38
C ALA A 96 7.04 5.28 4.89
N ILE A 97 7.17 5.45 6.21
CA ILE A 97 7.47 6.75 6.83
C ILE A 97 8.81 7.29 6.34
N LEU A 98 9.87 6.46 6.39
CA LEU A 98 11.20 6.87 5.94
C LEU A 98 11.24 7.14 4.43
N VAL A 99 10.49 6.39 3.63
CA VAL A 99 10.37 6.64 2.18
C VAL A 99 9.70 7.98 1.89
N CYS A 100 8.70 8.41 2.67
CA CYS A 100 8.12 9.75 2.53
C CYS A 100 9.17 10.85 2.73
N LEU A 101 10.00 10.73 3.78
CA LEU A 101 11.08 11.68 4.05
C LEU A 101 12.18 11.62 2.98
N ALA A 102 12.59 10.41 2.60
CA ALA A 102 13.60 10.20 1.57
C ALA A 102 13.13 10.66 0.18
N GLN A 103 11.81 10.59 -0.11
CA GLN A 103 11.23 11.11 -1.35
C GLN A 103 11.41 12.62 -1.46
N TRP A 104 11.22 13.35 -0.37
CA TRP A 104 11.48 14.78 -0.34
C TRP A 104 12.95 15.10 -0.67
N LEU A 105 13.90 14.34 -0.09
CA LEU A 105 15.33 14.48 -0.44
C LEU A 105 15.61 14.13 -1.91
N ALA A 106 14.96 13.10 -2.44
CA ALA A 106 15.10 12.71 -3.84
C ALA A 106 14.53 13.78 -4.78
N ASP A 107 13.37 14.34 -4.47
CA ASP A 107 12.72 15.39 -5.28
C ASP A 107 13.61 16.63 -5.38
N GLU A 108 14.24 17.04 -4.28
CA GLU A 108 15.20 18.15 -4.29
C GLU A 108 16.48 17.80 -5.07
N ARG A 109 17.03 16.61 -4.87
CA ARG A 109 18.28 16.15 -5.54
C ARG A 109 18.11 16.02 -7.05
N TYR A 110 16.95 15.54 -7.52
CA TYR A 110 16.68 15.29 -8.92
C TYR A 110 15.79 16.34 -9.59
N ARG A 111 15.55 17.48 -8.93
CA ARG A 111 14.67 18.56 -9.38
C ARG A 111 14.96 19.05 -10.81
N HIS A 112 16.24 19.06 -11.20
CA HIS A 112 16.66 19.56 -12.52
C HIS A 112 16.64 18.52 -13.63
N ARG A 113 16.21 17.29 -13.35
CA ARG A 113 16.14 16.21 -14.35
C ARG A 113 14.81 16.25 -15.12
N GLN A 114 14.82 15.69 -16.33
CA GLN A 114 13.67 15.68 -17.25
C GLN A 114 12.43 14.96 -16.70
N HIS A 115 12.62 13.93 -15.85
CA HIS A 115 11.55 13.13 -15.27
C HIS A 115 11.45 13.34 -13.77
N SER A 116 10.24 13.19 -13.22
CA SER A 116 10.09 12.95 -11.80
C SER A 116 10.62 11.57 -11.41
N TYR A 117 11.08 11.43 -10.18
CA TYR A 117 11.65 10.18 -9.69
C TYR A 117 10.89 9.71 -8.46
N ARG A 118 10.70 8.41 -8.34
CA ARG A 118 10.07 7.78 -7.18
C ARG A 118 11.04 6.79 -6.56
N ILE A 119 11.10 6.76 -5.24
CA ILE A 119 11.91 5.79 -4.52
C ILE A 119 11.40 4.37 -4.80
N ASN A 120 12.32 3.46 -5.10
CA ASN A 120 12.02 2.05 -5.21
C ASN A 120 11.73 1.48 -3.82
N PHE A 121 10.44 1.29 -3.50
CA PHE A 121 10.00 0.83 -2.18
C PHE A 121 10.54 -0.57 -1.84
N ALA A 122 10.69 -1.47 -2.82
CA ALA A 122 11.23 -2.81 -2.57
C ALA A 122 12.70 -2.76 -2.12
N ASN A 123 13.48 -1.86 -2.74
CA ASN A 123 14.87 -1.62 -2.34
C ASN A 123 14.94 -0.97 -0.95
N ALA A 124 14.09 0.02 -0.69
CA ALA A 124 14.00 0.67 0.63
C ALA A 124 13.65 -0.33 1.73
N LEU A 125 12.66 -1.20 1.50
CA LEU A 125 12.27 -2.25 2.43
C LEU A 125 13.39 -3.27 2.69
N SER A 126 14.12 -3.66 1.65
CA SER A 126 15.28 -4.54 1.80
C SER A 126 16.37 -3.93 2.67
N LYS A 127 16.65 -2.64 2.46
CA LYS A 127 17.60 -1.90 3.31
C LYS A 127 17.11 -1.80 4.75
N MET A 128 15.81 -1.55 4.96
CA MET A 128 15.21 -1.48 6.28
C MET A 128 15.32 -2.81 7.03
N LYS A 129 15.00 -3.93 6.41
CA LYS A 129 15.11 -5.26 7.04
C LYS A 129 16.50 -5.49 7.65
N ASN A 130 17.55 -5.07 6.96
CA ASN A 130 18.92 -5.25 7.41
C ASN A 130 19.35 -4.32 8.56
N HIS A 131 18.64 -3.23 8.80
CA HIS A 131 18.99 -2.21 9.77
C HIS A 131 17.93 -1.99 10.86
N LEU A 132 16.81 -2.72 10.79
CA LEU A 132 15.68 -2.52 11.69
C LEU A 132 16.08 -2.66 13.16
N ALA A 133 16.79 -3.73 13.52
CA ALA A 133 17.26 -3.94 14.87
C ALA A 133 18.23 -2.84 15.31
N SER A 134 19.16 -2.44 14.45
CA SER A 134 20.13 -1.39 14.74
C SER A 134 19.49 -0.03 15.01
N LEU A 135 18.36 0.31 14.36
CA LEU A 135 17.63 1.55 14.63
C LEU A 135 17.16 1.69 16.09
N PHE A 136 16.97 0.57 16.78
CA PHE A 136 16.51 0.55 18.18
C PHE A 136 17.60 0.21 19.19
N LEU A 137 18.68 -0.43 18.74
CA LEU A 137 19.74 -0.93 19.62
C LEU A 137 21.06 -0.15 19.50
N ASP A 138 21.22 0.66 18.46
CA ASP A 138 22.43 1.44 18.22
C ASP A 138 22.50 2.65 19.19
N THR A 139 23.69 3.09 19.48
CA THR A 139 23.97 4.28 20.29
C THR A 139 23.69 5.58 19.52
N SER A 140 23.64 5.55 18.21
CA SER A 140 23.43 6.70 17.33
C SER A 140 22.29 6.47 16.31
N PRO A 141 21.04 6.27 16.78
CA PRO A 141 19.92 5.91 15.89
C PRO A 141 19.59 7.01 14.88
N LEU A 142 19.78 8.27 15.22
CA LEU A 142 19.52 9.41 14.30
C LEU A 142 20.51 9.43 13.13
N GLU A 143 21.78 9.16 13.39
CA GLU A 143 22.79 9.09 12.33
C GLU A 143 22.53 7.91 11.40
N LEU A 144 22.18 6.76 11.94
CA LEU A 144 21.79 5.60 11.16
C LEU A 144 20.55 5.89 10.31
N CYS A 145 19.52 6.52 10.90
CA CYS A 145 18.31 6.94 10.20
C CYS A 145 18.66 7.88 9.03
N TRP A 146 19.49 8.89 9.26
CA TRP A 146 19.94 9.80 8.21
C TRP A 146 20.67 9.09 7.07
N ARG A 147 21.58 8.17 7.38
CA ARG A 147 22.27 7.36 6.38
C ARG A 147 21.30 6.50 5.57
N LEU A 148 20.27 5.94 6.21
CA LEU A 148 19.22 5.18 5.52
C LEU A 148 18.42 6.06 4.56
N LEU A 149 18.02 7.26 4.98
CA LEU A 149 17.31 8.22 4.13
C LEU A 149 18.11 8.57 2.89
N GLN A 150 19.42 8.85 3.03
CA GLN A 150 20.30 9.14 1.90
C GLN A 150 20.36 7.96 0.92
N ARG A 151 20.58 6.75 1.43
CA ARG A 151 20.65 5.53 0.61
C ARG A 151 19.32 5.20 -0.08
N MET A 152 18.17 5.54 0.54
CA MET A 152 16.86 5.38 -0.07
C MET A 152 16.67 6.41 -1.18
N ALA A 153 17.08 7.67 -0.94
CA ALA A 153 17.01 8.75 -1.92
C ALA A 153 17.89 8.52 -3.15
N ASP A 154 18.93 7.69 -3.06
CA ASP A 154 19.76 7.28 -4.20
C ASP A 154 19.11 6.16 -5.05
N ALA A 155 18.19 5.40 -4.47
CA ALA A 155 17.56 4.24 -5.10
C ALA A 155 16.20 4.63 -5.72
N VAL A 156 16.23 5.42 -6.78
CA VAL A 156 15.04 5.97 -7.44
C VAL A 156 14.81 5.39 -8.83
N GLU A 157 13.55 5.41 -9.25
CA GLU A 157 13.10 5.03 -10.59
C GLU A 157 12.43 6.22 -11.26
N ALA A 158 12.73 6.44 -12.55
CA ALA A 158 12.09 7.50 -13.32
C ALA A 158 10.60 7.17 -13.55
N VAL A 159 9.73 8.11 -13.21
CA VAL A 159 8.31 8.03 -13.51
C VAL A 159 8.12 8.42 -14.98
N ARG A 160 7.72 7.45 -15.79
CA ARG A 160 7.45 7.66 -17.23
C ARG A 160 5.96 7.48 -17.48
N PRO A 161 5.18 8.56 -17.62
CA PRO A 161 3.75 8.48 -17.92
C PRO A 161 3.50 7.68 -19.21
N GLY A 162 2.45 6.88 -19.23
CA GLY A 162 2.05 6.10 -20.41
C GLY A 162 2.89 4.86 -20.70
N ARG A 163 3.92 4.52 -19.92
CA ARG A 163 4.69 3.30 -20.11
C ARG A 163 3.87 2.07 -19.73
N LYS A 164 3.47 1.30 -20.73
CA LYS A 164 2.77 0.01 -20.55
C LYS A 164 3.74 -1.14 -20.84
N PHE A 165 3.76 -2.14 -19.97
CA PHE A 165 4.46 -3.38 -20.23
C PHE A 165 3.42 -4.47 -20.54
N PRO A 166 3.57 -5.24 -21.64
CA PRO A 166 2.73 -6.40 -21.87
C PRO A 166 2.94 -7.38 -20.72
N ARG A 167 1.86 -7.83 -20.10
CA ARG A 167 1.93 -8.89 -19.08
C ARG A 167 2.28 -10.20 -19.79
N ASN A 168 3.46 -10.74 -19.52
CA ASN A 168 3.73 -12.14 -19.85
C ASN A 168 2.83 -13.00 -18.95
N MET A 169 1.71 -13.47 -19.50
CA MET A 169 0.91 -14.49 -18.85
C MET A 169 1.77 -15.76 -18.77
N LYS A 170 2.24 -16.08 -17.57
CA LYS A 170 2.85 -17.40 -17.32
C LYS A 170 1.79 -18.43 -17.69
N LYS A 171 2.08 -19.26 -18.71
CA LYS A 171 1.23 -20.42 -19.03
C LYS A 171 1.10 -21.22 -17.74
N VAL A 172 -0.14 -21.35 -17.25
CA VAL A 172 -0.45 -22.27 -16.15
C VAL A 172 0.00 -23.65 -16.65
N ARG A 173 1.02 -24.22 -16.02
CA ARG A 173 1.34 -25.63 -16.25
C ARG A 173 0.18 -26.43 -15.65
N VAL A 174 -0.63 -27.03 -16.52
CA VAL A 174 -1.63 -28.04 -16.19
C VAL A 174 -0.91 -29.32 -15.78
#